data_841f850ab583e46ee5699570a0e422a0
#
_entry.id   841f850ab583e46ee5699570a0e422a0
#
_cell.length_a   1.000
_cell.length_b   1.000
_cell.length_c   1.000
_cell.angle_alpha   90.00
_cell.angle_beta   90.00
_cell.angle_gamma   90.00
#
_symmetry.space_group_name_H-M   'P 1'
#
loop_
_entity.id
_entity.type
_entity.pdbx_description
1 polymer ?
#
loop_
_entity_poly.entity_id
_entity_poly.type
_entity_poly.pdbx_seq_one_letter_code
_entity_poly.pdbx_strand_id
1 'polypeptide(L)'
;MQFSKMHGLGNDFMVIDGVTQNVFLTPDIIRQLSDRHRGIGFDQLLLVEPPYDPELDFHYRIFNADGSEVSQCGNGARCFARFVTLKGLTNKPNIHVSTAKGKMVLSLKEDGKVRVNMGEPIWEPSQVPFTANKFEKNYILRTHLQTVLCGVVSMGNPHCVL
;
A
#
# COMPACT_ATOMS: atom_id res chain seq x y z
N MET A 1 0.45 -13.24 -18.70
CA MET A 1 0.81 -12.65 -17.39
C MET A 1 0.08 -13.41 -16.28
N GLN A 2 0.81 -13.96 -15.31
CA GLN A 2 0.25 -14.63 -14.14
C GLN A 2 0.15 -13.63 -12.99
N PHE A 3 -0.91 -13.72 -12.20
CA PHE A 3 -1.16 -12.84 -11.07
C PHE A 3 -1.87 -13.58 -9.93
N SER A 4 -1.94 -12.98 -8.76
CA SER A 4 -2.76 -13.44 -7.63
C SER A 4 -3.73 -12.36 -7.21
N LYS A 5 -4.96 -12.74 -6.88
CA LYS A 5 -5.92 -11.85 -6.21
C LYS A 5 -5.76 -12.01 -4.70
N MET A 6 -5.59 -10.89 -4.03
CA MET A 6 -5.42 -10.84 -2.57
C MET A 6 -6.24 -9.69 -2.00
N HIS A 7 -6.48 -9.70 -0.70
CA HIS A 7 -7.09 -8.56 -0.02
C HIS A 7 -6.54 -8.40 1.41
N GLY A 8 -6.58 -7.17 1.90
CA GLY A 8 -6.34 -6.84 3.29
C GLY A 8 -7.45 -5.91 3.79
N LEU A 9 -8.29 -6.41 4.72
CA LEU A 9 -9.42 -5.66 5.29
C LEU A 9 -10.40 -5.12 4.23
N GLY A 10 -10.65 -5.90 3.17
CA GLY A 10 -11.55 -5.52 2.09
C GLY A 10 -10.92 -4.73 0.93
N ASN A 11 -9.77 -4.10 1.15
CA ASN A 11 -8.99 -3.49 0.07
C ASN A 11 -8.35 -4.60 -0.77
N ASP A 12 -8.75 -4.73 -2.03
CA ASP A 12 -8.35 -5.85 -2.88
C ASP A 12 -7.24 -5.47 -3.88
N PHE A 13 -6.37 -6.43 -4.12
CA PHE A 13 -5.17 -6.26 -4.91
C PHE A 13 -5.06 -7.29 -6.03
N MET A 14 -4.57 -6.84 -7.18
CA MET A 14 -3.92 -7.69 -8.16
C MET A 14 -2.43 -7.68 -7.89
N VAL A 15 -1.83 -8.82 -7.55
CA VAL A 15 -0.40 -8.93 -7.22
C VAL A 15 0.32 -9.70 -8.33
N ILE A 16 1.36 -9.09 -8.87
CA ILE A 16 2.13 -9.62 -10.00
C ILE A 16 3.58 -9.84 -9.57
N ASP A 17 4.09 -11.01 -9.90
CA ASP A 17 5.50 -11.35 -9.76
C ASP A 17 6.27 -10.83 -10.99
N GLY A 18 7.00 -9.75 -10.83
CA GLY A 18 7.94 -9.20 -11.82
C GLY A 18 9.39 -9.67 -11.61
N VAL A 19 9.63 -10.56 -10.61
CA VAL A 19 10.95 -11.18 -10.41
C VAL A 19 11.16 -12.32 -11.40
N THR A 20 10.14 -13.15 -11.57
CA THR A 20 10.21 -14.34 -12.46
C THR A 20 9.49 -14.13 -13.80
N GLN A 21 8.73 -13.07 -13.96
CA GLN A 21 8.02 -12.73 -15.19
C GLN A 21 8.51 -11.39 -15.75
N ASN A 22 8.56 -11.29 -17.07
CA ASN A 22 8.74 -10.00 -17.72
C ASN A 22 7.38 -9.29 -17.79
N VAL A 23 7.22 -8.20 -17.06
CA VAL A 23 5.95 -7.47 -16.88
C VAL A 23 6.10 -6.06 -17.42
N PHE A 24 5.24 -5.69 -18.34
CA PHE A 24 5.14 -4.34 -18.87
C PHE A 24 3.77 -3.75 -18.52
N LEU A 25 3.77 -2.66 -17.77
CA LEU A 25 2.57 -1.96 -17.32
C LEU A 25 2.60 -0.50 -17.78
N THR A 26 1.48 -0.05 -18.31
CA THR A 26 1.20 1.36 -18.54
C THR A 26 -0.03 1.77 -17.74
N PRO A 27 -0.26 3.07 -17.48
CA PRO A 27 -1.47 3.51 -16.83
C PRO A 27 -2.75 3.03 -17.52
N ASP A 28 -2.75 2.95 -18.85
CA ASP A 28 -3.89 2.46 -19.65
C ASP A 28 -4.16 0.97 -19.41
N ILE A 29 -3.10 0.15 -19.41
CA ILE A 29 -3.21 -1.28 -19.10
C ILE A 29 -3.75 -1.48 -17.68
N ILE A 30 -3.25 -0.71 -16.71
CA ILE A 30 -3.72 -0.80 -15.31
C ILE A 30 -5.20 -0.44 -15.22
N ARG A 31 -5.65 0.64 -15.88
CA ARG A 31 -7.07 1.02 -15.93
C ARG A 31 -7.96 -0.07 -16.52
N GLN A 32 -7.51 -0.69 -17.64
CA GLN A 32 -8.25 -1.80 -18.26
C GLN A 32 -8.33 -3.02 -17.33
N LEU A 33 -7.22 -3.38 -16.68
CA LEU A 33 -7.19 -4.51 -15.74
C LEU A 33 -8.02 -4.25 -14.48
N SER A 34 -8.11 -3.01 -14.02
CA SER A 34 -8.85 -2.63 -12.80
C SER A 34 -10.35 -2.63 -12.97
N ASP A 35 -10.86 -2.57 -14.20
CA ASP A 35 -12.30 -2.60 -14.48
C ASP A 35 -12.92 -3.88 -13.93
N ARG A 36 -13.91 -3.72 -13.02
CA ARG A 36 -14.55 -4.85 -12.32
C ARG A 36 -15.54 -5.63 -13.21
N HIS A 37 -15.89 -5.10 -14.38
CA HIS A 37 -16.84 -5.73 -15.30
C HIS A 37 -16.14 -6.33 -16.54
N ARG A 38 -15.03 -5.74 -16.97
CA ARG A 38 -14.32 -6.11 -18.22
C ARG A 38 -12.89 -6.57 -17.99
N GLY A 39 -12.31 -6.25 -16.83
CA GLY A 39 -10.96 -6.62 -16.44
C GLY A 39 -10.95 -7.65 -15.31
N ILE A 40 -9.87 -7.62 -14.52
CA ILE A 40 -9.71 -8.45 -13.32
C ILE A 40 -10.46 -7.84 -12.13
N GLY A 41 -10.54 -6.52 -12.09
CA GLY A 41 -11.14 -5.75 -11.01
C GLY A 41 -10.28 -5.75 -9.74
N PHE A 42 -9.88 -4.59 -9.28
CA PHE A 42 -9.13 -4.40 -8.05
C PHE A 42 -9.14 -2.92 -7.63
N ASP A 43 -8.85 -2.66 -6.36
CA ASP A 43 -8.61 -1.30 -5.87
C ASP A 43 -7.19 -0.86 -6.24
N GLN A 44 -6.20 -1.75 -6.10
CA GLN A 44 -4.80 -1.46 -6.37
C GLN A 44 -4.08 -2.66 -7.00
N LEU A 45 -3.01 -2.37 -7.75
CA LEU A 45 -2.09 -3.35 -8.31
C LEU A 45 -0.76 -3.27 -7.57
N LEU A 46 -0.21 -4.42 -7.15
CA LEU A 46 1.12 -4.56 -6.59
C LEU A 46 2.02 -5.26 -7.62
N LEU A 47 3.14 -4.64 -7.96
CA LEU A 47 4.19 -5.24 -8.76
C LEU A 47 5.40 -5.52 -7.89
N VAL A 48 5.78 -6.79 -7.79
CA VAL A 48 6.98 -7.25 -7.08
C VAL A 48 8.14 -7.25 -8.06
N GLU A 49 9.22 -6.57 -7.72
CA GLU A 49 10.41 -6.42 -8.59
C GLU A 49 11.69 -6.84 -7.86
N PRO A 50 12.76 -7.19 -8.59
CA PRO A 50 14.08 -7.40 -8.00
C PRO A 50 14.55 -6.13 -7.25
N PRO A 51 15.37 -6.27 -6.20
CA PRO A 51 15.87 -5.12 -5.47
C PRO A 51 16.89 -4.32 -6.29
N TYR A 52 16.92 -3.00 -6.09
CA TYR A 52 17.95 -2.12 -6.66
C TYR A 52 19.20 -2.06 -5.78
N ASP A 53 19.11 -2.50 -4.54
CA ASP A 53 20.13 -2.45 -3.51
C ASP A 53 20.34 -3.87 -2.98
N PRO A 54 21.58 -4.39 -2.95
CA PRO A 54 21.88 -5.75 -2.51
C PRO A 54 21.54 -6.03 -1.02
N GLU A 55 21.34 -4.99 -0.20
CA GLU A 55 20.86 -5.14 1.17
C GLU A 55 19.35 -5.41 1.29
N LEU A 56 18.63 -5.27 0.18
CA LEU A 56 17.19 -5.47 0.12
C LEU A 56 16.84 -6.81 -0.53
N ASP A 57 15.69 -7.34 -0.18
CA ASP A 57 15.16 -8.58 -0.77
C ASP A 57 14.36 -8.29 -2.03
N PHE A 58 13.60 -7.18 -2.02
CA PHE A 58 12.73 -6.79 -3.14
C PHE A 58 12.57 -5.28 -3.24
N HIS A 59 12.13 -4.86 -4.42
CA HIS A 59 11.43 -3.59 -4.63
C HIS A 59 9.98 -3.88 -4.96
N TYR A 60 9.03 -3.05 -4.51
CA TYR A 60 7.66 -3.17 -4.97
C TYR A 60 7.01 -1.81 -5.24
N ARG A 61 6.17 -1.84 -6.25
CA ARG A 61 5.42 -0.68 -6.70
C ARG A 61 3.93 -0.91 -6.52
N ILE A 62 3.21 0.15 -6.23
CA ILE A 62 1.77 0.12 -6.01
C ILE A 62 1.12 1.12 -6.96
N PHE A 63 0.07 0.67 -7.63
CA PHE A 63 -0.71 1.51 -8.54
C PHE A 63 -2.17 1.49 -8.15
N ASN A 64 -2.81 2.66 -8.17
CA ASN A 64 -4.26 2.76 -8.05
C ASN A 64 -4.95 2.26 -9.32
N ALA A 65 -6.26 2.03 -9.23
CA ALA A 65 -7.09 1.63 -10.34
C ALA A 65 -7.06 2.60 -11.54
N ASP A 66 -6.76 3.88 -11.30
CA ASP A 66 -6.61 4.91 -12.34
C ASP A 66 -5.24 4.89 -13.05
N GLY A 67 -4.35 4.00 -12.63
CA GLY A 67 -2.99 3.87 -13.16
C GLY A 67 -1.96 4.79 -12.51
N SER A 68 -2.33 5.62 -11.55
CA SER A 68 -1.39 6.43 -10.78
C SER A 68 -0.59 5.57 -9.81
N GLU A 69 0.72 5.84 -9.70
CA GLU A 69 1.57 5.17 -8.73
C GLU A 69 1.46 5.84 -7.37
N VAL A 70 1.35 5.04 -6.30
CA VAL A 70 1.28 5.50 -4.93
C VAL A 70 2.48 5.04 -4.13
N SER A 71 2.90 5.87 -3.17
CA SER A 71 4.15 5.67 -2.45
C SER A 71 4.09 4.61 -1.36
N GLN A 72 2.91 4.35 -0.78
CA GLN A 72 2.76 3.43 0.34
C GLN A 72 1.31 2.99 0.58
N CYS A 73 1.13 1.71 0.95
CA CYS A 73 -0.14 1.15 1.38
C CYS A 73 0.11 0.03 2.40
N GLY A 74 -0.31 0.21 3.66
CA GLY A 74 -0.12 -0.77 4.72
C GLY A 74 -0.83 -2.10 4.43
N ASN A 75 -2.02 -2.07 3.83
CA ASN A 75 -2.74 -3.27 3.39
C ASN A 75 -1.95 -3.99 2.28
N GLY A 76 -1.43 -3.23 1.32
CA GLY A 76 -0.59 -3.74 0.24
C GLY A 76 0.69 -4.38 0.75
N ALA A 77 1.38 -3.75 1.71
CA ALA A 77 2.59 -4.30 2.32
C ALA A 77 2.34 -5.67 2.98
N ARG A 78 1.19 -5.86 3.63
CA ARG A 78 0.82 -7.17 4.21
C ARG A 78 0.53 -8.22 3.12
N CYS A 79 -0.20 -7.84 2.08
CA CYS A 79 -0.43 -8.73 0.93
C CYS A 79 0.88 -9.09 0.25
N PHE A 80 1.77 -8.12 0.04
CA PHE A 80 3.11 -8.33 -0.52
C PHE A 80 3.91 -9.38 0.26
N ALA A 81 4.07 -9.21 1.58
CA ALA A 81 4.83 -10.14 2.40
C ALA A 81 4.28 -11.59 2.33
N ARG A 82 2.96 -11.73 2.37
CA ARG A 82 2.30 -13.03 2.20
C ARG A 82 2.52 -13.60 0.80
N PHE A 83 2.43 -12.76 -0.23
CA PHE A 83 2.59 -13.19 -1.62
C PHE A 83 3.98 -13.76 -1.88
N VAL A 84 5.06 -13.04 -1.52
CA VAL A 84 6.43 -13.50 -1.81
C VAL A 84 6.78 -14.79 -1.07
N THR A 85 6.21 -14.98 0.13
CA THR A 85 6.36 -16.24 0.87
C THR A 85 5.57 -17.37 0.24
N LEU A 86 4.30 -17.17 -0.11
CA LEU A 86 3.45 -18.18 -0.75
C LEU A 86 3.97 -18.61 -2.12
N LYS A 87 4.61 -17.70 -2.85
CA LYS A 87 5.25 -17.99 -4.14
C LYS A 87 6.64 -18.59 -4.02
N GLY A 88 7.16 -18.74 -2.79
CA GLY A 88 8.50 -19.28 -2.57
C GLY A 88 9.63 -18.35 -3.06
N LEU A 89 9.36 -17.06 -3.23
CA LEU A 89 10.38 -16.08 -3.63
C LEU A 89 11.33 -15.76 -2.48
N THR A 90 10.90 -15.95 -1.24
CA THR A 90 11.72 -15.87 -0.03
C THR A 90 11.16 -16.76 1.07
N ASN A 91 12.05 -17.21 1.97
CA ASN A 91 11.71 -17.91 3.23
C ASN A 91 12.11 -17.10 4.47
N LYS A 92 12.56 -15.86 4.29
CA LYS A 92 12.97 -15.00 5.39
C LYS A 92 11.78 -14.55 6.23
N PRO A 93 11.85 -14.60 7.57
CA PRO A 93 10.81 -14.08 8.45
C PRO A 93 10.75 -12.55 8.44
N ASN A 94 11.88 -11.88 8.17
CA ASN A 94 11.98 -10.44 7.98
C ASN A 94 12.39 -10.16 6.54
N ILE A 95 11.56 -9.42 5.84
CA ILE A 95 11.72 -9.11 4.41
C ILE A 95 12.04 -7.62 4.30
N HIS A 96 13.21 -7.30 3.76
CA HIS A 96 13.68 -5.94 3.55
C HIS A 96 13.28 -5.48 2.16
N VAL A 97 12.51 -4.41 2.09
CA VAL A 97 11.95 -3.94 0.82
C VAL A 97 12.15 -2.45 0.64
N SER A 98 12.18 -2.03 -0.62
CA SER A 98 12.05 -0.62 -1.00
C SER A 98 10.73 -0.36 -1.71
N THR A 99 10.26 0.86 -1.56
CA THR A 99 9.11 1.44 -2.28
C THR A 99 9.48 2.83 -2.76
N ALA A 100 8.60 3.49 -3.48
CA ALA A 100 8.79 4.90 -3.85
C ALA A 100 9.03 5.84 -2.65
N LYS A 101 8.60 5.48 -1.43
CA LYS A 101 8.78 6.27 -0.20
C LYS A 101 10.09 5.98 0.54
N GLY A 102 10.72 4.83 0.29
CA GLY A 102 11.94 4.42 0.97
C GLY A 102 11.93 2.95 1.39
N LYS A 103 12.84 2.63 2.30
CA LYS A 103 13.07 1.25 2.79
C LYS A 103 12.14 0.94 3.97
N MET A 104 11.67 -0.31 4.06
CA MET A 104 10.91 -0.82 5.20
C MET A 104 11.20 -2.29 5.45
N VAL A 105 10.85 -2.76 6.64
CA VAL A 105 10.95 -4.18 7.01
C VAL A 105 9.56 -4.72 7.29
N LEU A 106 9.26 -5.85 6.67
CA LEU A 106 8.02 -6.59 6.83
C LEU A 106 8.32 -7.87 7.59
N SER A 107 7.71 -8.08 8.75
CA SER A 107 7.97 -9.26 9.59
C SER A 107 6.76 -10.20 9.58
N LEU A 108 6.96 -11.42 9.08
CA LEU A 108 5.96 -12.48 9.19
C LEU A 108 5.97 -13.04 10.61
N LYS A 109 4.78 -13.20 11.19
CA LYS A 109 4.57 -13.79 12.50
C LYS A 109 4.14 -15.25 12.37
N GLU A 110 4.37 -16.04 13.41
CA GLU A 110 3.99 -17.46 13.47
C GLU A 110 2.48 -17.68 13.27
N ASP A 111 1.65 -16.74 13.72
CA ASP A 111 0.19 -16.74 13.52
C ASP A 111 -0.24 -16.32 12.11
N GLY A 112 0.71 -16.16 11.19
CA GLY A 112 0.48 -15.76 9.80
C GLY A 112 0.19 -14.28 9.59
N LYS A 113 0.19 -13.46 10.64
CA LYS A 113 0.07 -12.00 10.51
C LYS A 113 1.37 -11.37 10.04
N VAL A 114 1.28 -10.18 9.50
CA VAL A 114 2.43 -9.39 9.05
C VAL A 114 2.52 -8.11 9.87
N ARG A 115 3.67 -7.91 10.52
CA ARG A 115 4.02 -6.64 11.13
C ARG A 115 4.66 -5.75 10.07
N VAL A 116 4.13 -4.55 9.92
CA VAL A 116 4.67 -3.52 9.03
C VAL A 116 5.09 -2.33 9.88
N ASN A 117 6.34 -1.89 9.76
CA ASN A 117 6.77 -0.62 10.34
C ASN A 117 6.39 0.50 9.38
N MET A 118 5.37 1.27 9.74
CA MET A 118 4.86 2.38 8.93
C MET A 118 5.59 3.71 9.20
N GLY A 119 6.59 3.71 10.09
CA GLY A 119 7.24 4.92 10.59
C GLY A 119 6.44 5.62 11.69
N GLU A 120 6.84 6.84 12.00
CA GLU A 120 6.16 7.66 13.01
C GLU A 120 4.95 8.38 12.42
N PRO A 121 3.84 8.47 13.19
CA PRO A 121 2.68 9.23 12.76
C PRO A 121 2.98 10.74 12.76
N ILE A 122 2.47 11.44 11.77
CA ILE A 122 2.54 12.89 11.68
C ILE A 122 1.18 13.47 12.06
N TRP A 123 1.19 14.33 13.09
CA TRP A 123 -0.01 14.92 13.67
C TRP A 123 -0.19 16.41 13.30
N GLU A 124 0.86 17.04 12.77
CA GLU A 124 0.83 18.46 12.40
C GLU A 124 -0.11 18.66 11.20
N PRO A 125 -1.20 19.47 11.36
CA PRO A 125 -2.22 19.61 10.33
C PRO A 125 -1.69 19.99 8.94
N SER A 126 -0.73 20.90 8.89
CA SER A 126 -0.10 21.34 7.63
C SER A 126 0.64 20.23 6.89
N GLN A 127 1.12 19.21 7.63
CA GLN A 127 1.80 18.03 7.07
C GLN A 127 0.83 16.87 6.79
N VAL A 128 -0.42 16.96 7.24
CA VAL A 128 -1.50 15.98 6.98
C VAL A 128 -2.42 16.44 5.84
N PRO A 129 -2.08 17.38 4.99
CA PRO A 129 -2.87 18.31 4.19
C PRO A 129 -4.30 18.56 4.73
N PHE A 130 -4.36 19.03 5.99
CA PHE A 130 -5.59 19.40 6.67
C PHE A 130 -5.54 20.87 7.09
N THR A 131 -6.56 21.64 6.74
CA THR A 131 -6.62 23.08 7.07
C THR A 131 -7.08 23.27 8.51
N ALA A 132 -6.17 23.71 9.37
CA ALA A 132 -6.45 24.09 10.75
C ALA A 132 -5.55 25.26 11.15
N ASN A 133 -6.04 26.11 12.07
CA ASN A 133 -5.27 27.28 12.56
C ASN A 133 -4.17 26.87 13.54
N LYS A 134 -4.31 25.74 14.22
CA LYS A 134 -3.36 25.21 15.19
C LYS A 134 -3.54 23.71 15.37
N PHE A 135 -2.54 23.08 15.97
CA PHE A 135 -2.64 21.70 16.42
C PHE A 135 -3.71 21.55 17.51
N GLU A 136 -4.61 20.60 17.32
CA GLU A 136 -5.63 20.18 18.29
C GLU A 136 -5.69 18.64 18.32
N LYS A 137 -6.13 18.10 19.43
CA LYS A 137 -6.35 16.66 19.56
C LYS A 137 -7.50 16.18 18.66
N ASN A 138 -8.54 17.01 18.54
CA ASN A 138 -9.71 16.74 17.71
C ASN A 138 -10.12 18.03 16.99
N TYR A 139 -10.72 17.87 15.82
CA TYR A 139 -11.19 18.95 14.96
C TYR A 139 -12.68 18.78 14.66
N ILE A 140 -13.35 19.90 14.44
CA ILE A 140 -14.73 19.91 13.97
C ILE A 140 -14.69 19.97 12.45
N LEU A 141 -15.10 18.89 11.80
CA LEU A 141 -15.26 18.82 10.35
C LEU A 141 -16.74 19.03 9.99
N ARG A 142 -17.01 20.07 9.20
CA ARG A 142 -18.35 20.37 8.71
C ARG A 142 -18.46 19.96 7.25
N THR A 143 -19.36 19.06 6.98
CA THR A 143 -19.73 18.65 5.62
C THR A 143 -21.13 19.18 5.28
N HIS A 144 -21.55 19.06 4.03
CA HIS A 144 -22.91 19.40 3.64
C HIS A 144 -23.99 18.49 4.25
N LEU A 145 -23.59 17.33 4.78
CA LEU A 145 -24.51 16.35 5.39
C LEU A 145 -24.54 16.45 6.91
N GLN A 146 -23.39 16.66 7.53
CA GLN A 146 -23.26 16.60 9.00
C GLN A 146 -22.00 17.31 9.51
N THR A 147 -22.01 17.57 10.80
CA THR A 147 -20.84 18.05 11.53
C THR A 147 -20.32 16.90 12.39
N VAL A 148 -19.05 16.57 12.25
CA VAL A 148 -18.40 15.47 12.98
C VAL A 148 -17.17 15.96 13.72
N LEU A 149 -16.87 15.31 14.85
CA LEU A 149 -15.61 15.46 15.54
C LEU A 149 -14.64 14.41 15.00
N CYS A 150 -13.45 14.83 14.58
CA CYS A 150 -12.46 13.91 14.01
C CYS A 150 -11.05 14.18 14.49
N GLY A 151 -10.24 13.13 14.55
CA GLY A 151 -8.79 13.23 14.62
C GLY A 151 -8.20 13.22 13.21
N VAL A 152 -7.04 13.87 13.02
CA VAL A 152 -6.29 13.81 11.76
C VAL A 152 -4.87 13.33 12.00
N VAL A 153 -4.39 12.46 11.13
CA VAL A 153 -3.04 11.89 11.23
C VAL A 153 -2.55 11.44 9.85
N SER A 154 -1.26 11.54 9.60
CA SER A 154 -0.63 10.91 8.45
C SER A 154 0.23 9.73 8.91
N MET A 155 0.00 8.57 8.31
CA MET A 155 0.86 7.38 8.39
C MET A 155 1.61 7.16 7.06
N GLY A 156 1.92 8.28 6.37
CA GLY A 156 2.44 8.27 5.01
C GLY A 156 1.39 8.62 3.95
N ASN A 157 0.14 8.51 4.30
CA ASN A 157 -1.02 9.07 3.64
C ASN A 157 -1.97 9.66 4.70
N PRO A 158 -2.78 10.67 4.36
CA PRO A 158 -3.67 11.32 5.31
C PRO A 158 -4.84 10.43 5.74
N HIS A 159 -5.19 10.52 7.02
CA HIS A 159 -6.35 9.84 7.60
C HIS A 159 -7.18 10.82 8.41
N CYS A 160 -8.49 10.71 8.25
CA CYS A 160 -9.49 11.33 9.11
C CYS A 160 -10.16 10.22 9.93
N VAL A 161 -10.04 10.31 11.24
CA VAL A 161 -10.56 9.29 12.17
C VAL A 161 -11.78 9.87 12.89
N LEU A 162 -12.93 9.22 12.77
CA LEU A 162 -14.21 9.58 13.38
C LEU A 162 -14.46 8.82 14.68
#